data_b8d304ef239b44bf1fc7d43088f7a943
#
_entry.id   b8d304ef239b44bf1fc7d43088f7a943
#
_cell.length_a   1.000
_cell.length_b   1.000
_cell.length_c   1.000
_cell.angle_alpha   90.00
_cell.angle_beta   90.00
_cell.angle_gamma   90.00
#
_symmetry.space_group_name_H-M   'P 1'
#
loop_
_entity.id
_entity.type
_entity.pdbx_description
1 polymer ?
#
loop_
_entity_poly.entity_id
_entity_poly.type
_entity_poly.pdbx_seq_one_letter_code
_entity_poly.pdbx_strand_id
1 'polypeptide(L)'
;MPTQDDVLGYFSTLSNWGRWGGEDELGTLNHITDDVRLAAARAVRHGRSVSCAWEVAVPEDMERSTTTCPCAADMPGAENMPVPGFHADRRWGFSSERLGITFHGNTLTHVDSPCHIFWDGTMYNGRSHSLVDAATGSAWAAVTAAANGIITRGVLLDIARARDVPWLEPGQGVFPDDLEEAERRQGVRVRSGDAVLLRTGYGRVRHQAGEASGFTQAGWHASCLPWLHDRDVALIGADTPQDVQPSGYEDVLMPVHAVSLVAMGLWLLDNCDLEVCATTAAELGQWDFHLAVAPVRFAGTSGSPVNPIATF
;
A
#
# COMPACT_ATOMS: atom_id res chain seq x y z
N MET A 1 -10.42 -18.54 16.17
CA MET A 1 -10.71 -17.29 15.45
C MET A 1 -11.25 -16.28 16.44
N PRO A 2 -10.82 -15.02 16.40
CA PRO A 2 -11.38 -13.98 17.28
C PRO A 2 -12.87 -13.79 17.01
N THR A 3 -13.61 -13.51 18.08
CA THR A 3 -15.02 -13.09 17.98
C THR A 3 -15.09 -11.65 17.48
N GLN A 4 -16.29 -11.15 17.16
CA GLN A 4 -16.50 -9.75 16.83
C GLN A 4 -16.08 -8.82 17.98
N ASP A 5 -16.41 -9.17 19.22
CA ASP A 5 -16.02 -8.39 20.40
C ASP A 5 -14.49 -8.35 20.58
N ASP A 6 -13.79 -9.44 20.28
CA ASP A 6 -12.32 -9.44 20.28
C ASP A 6 -11.77 -8.45 19.25
N VAL A 7 -12.32 -8.43 18.03
CA VAL A 7 -11.88 -7.51 16.97
C VAL A 7 -12.21 -6.05 17.32
N LEU A 8 -13.38 -5.79 17.88
CA LEU A 8 -13.70 -4.47 18.42
C LEU A 8 -12.74 -4.07 19.55
N GLY A 9 -12.33 -5.03 20.38
CA GLY A 9 -11.32 -4.83 21.42
C GLY A 9 -9.94 -4.45 20.87
N TYR A 10 -9.59 -4.80 19.63
CA TYR A 10 -8.30 -4.47 19.03
C TYR A 10 -8.10 -2.95 18.85
N PHE A 11 -9.16 -2.16 18.70
CA PHE A 11 -9.04 -0.70 18.65
C PHE A 11 -8.41 -0.10 19.92
N SER A 12 -8.51 -0.79 21.05
CA SER A 12 -7.89 -0.38 22.30
C SER A 12 -6.61 -1.18 22.62
N THR A 13 -6.61 -2.51 22.42
CA THR A 13 -5.51 -3.38 22.84
C THR A 13 -4.30 -3.33 21.91
N LEU A 14 -4.50 -2.96 20.63
CA LEU A 14 -3.42 -2.81 19.64
C LEU A 14 -3.16 -1.31 19.31
N SER A 15 -3.68 -0.40 20.14
CA SER A 15 -3.51 1.03 19.89
C SER A 15 -2.07 1.48 20.16
N ASN A 16 -1.50 2.19 19.19
CA ASN A 16 -0.23 2.87 19.32
C ASN A 16 -0.38 4.37 19.62
N TRP A 17 -1.60 4.82 19.98
CA TRP A 17 -1.85 6.23 20.26
C TRP A 17 -0.95 6.73 21.39
N GLY A 18 -0.28 7.86 21.12
CA GLY A 18 0.67 8.46 22.05
C GLY A 18 2.02 7.74 22.18
N ARG A 19 2.23 6.59 21.54
CA ARG A 19 3.47 5.82 21.61
C ARG A 19 4.69 6.66 21.17
N TRP A 20 4.52 7.50 20.16
CA TRP A 20 5.54 8.42 19.63
C TRP A 20 5.20 9.89 19.88
N GLY A 21 4.29 10.14 20.80
CA GLY A 21 3.78 11.47 21.16
C GLY A 21 2.43 11.81 20.52
N GLY A 22 1.69 12.75 21.12
CA GLY A 22 0.35 13.12 20.68
C GLY A 22 0.30 13.85 19.33
N GLU A 23 1.44 14.36 18.85
CA GLU A 23 1.57 15.05 17.55
C GLU A 23 2.18 14.14 16.46
N ASP A 24 2.35 12.84 16.73
CA ASP A 24 2.86 11.91 15.74
C ASP A 24 1.84 11.61 14.64
N GLU A 25 2.27 11.74 13.40
CA GLU A 25 1.50 11.46 12.18
C GLU A 25 2.01 10.24 11.40
N LEU A 26 3.18 9.70 11.79
CA LEU A 26 3.86 8.61 11.07
C LEU A 26 3.37 7.22 11.48
N GLY A 27 2.85 7.09 12.70
CA GLY A 27 2.45 5.77 13.21
C GLY A 27 3.59 4.76 13.20
N THR A 28 3.32 3.58 12.69
CA THR A 28 4.31 2.48 12.65
C THR A 28 5.52 2.74 11.77
N LEU A 29 5.49 3.74 10.89
CA LEU A 29 6.70 4.13 10.13
C LEU A 29 7.83 4.63 11.06
N ASN A 30 7.53 5.01 12.30
CA ASN A 30 8.55 5.31 13.32
C ASN A 30 9.44 4.12 13.67
N HIS A 31 9.03 2.89 13.37
CA HIS A 31 9.88 1.70 13.51
C HIS A 31 10.98 1.64 12.45
N ILE A 32 10.88 2.41 11.36
CA ILE A 32 11.91 2.49 10.33
C ILE A 32 13.00 3.45 10.78
N THR A 33 13.88 2.97 11.65
CA THR A 33 15.06 3.72 12.12
C THR A 33 16.14 3.76 11.05
N ASP A 34 17.19 4.56 11.28
CA ASP A 34 18.35 4.60 10.37
C ASP A 34 19.05 3.23 10.28
N ASP A 35 19.12 2.49 11.40
CA ASP A 35 19.68 1.13 11.40
C ASP A 35 18.83 0.16 10.59
N VAL A 36 17.49 0.27 10.63
CA VAL A 36 16.57 -0.51 9.78
C VAL A 36 16.80 -0.20 8.30
N ARG A 37 16.94 1.08 7.93
CA ARG A 37 17.27 1.49 6.54
C ARG A 37 18.61 0.96 6.08
N LEU A 38 19.61 1.03 6.95
CA LEU A 38 20.94 0.46 6.65
C LEU A 38 20.89 -1.06 6.51
N ALA A 39 20.09 -1.75 7.33
CA ALA A 39 19.87 -3.18 7.21
C ALA A 39 19.15 -3.54 5.89
N ALA A 40 18.16 -2.74 5.50
CA ALA A 40 17.47 -2.89 4.22
C ALA A 40 18.43 -2.75 3.03
N ALA A 41 19.31 -1.75 3.04
CA ALA A 41 20.31 -1.58 1.98
C ALA A 41 21.26 -2.79 1.86
N ARG A 42 21.56 -3.48 2.98
CA ARG A 42 22.38 -4.70 3.00
C ARG A 42 21.63 -5.95 2.50
N ALA A 43 20.32 -5.89 2.33
CA ALA A 43 19.54 -6.97 1.73
C ALA A 43 19.76 -7.05 0.20
N VAL A 44 20.29 -6.01 -0.43
CA VAL A 44 20.66 -6.03 -1.85
C VAL A 44 21.91 -6.89 -2.05
N ARG A 45 21.74 -8.07 -2.64
CA ARG A 45 22.82 -9.04 -2.87
C ARG A 45 23.04 -9.35 -4.35
N HIS A 46 22.02 -9.12 -5.18
CA HIS A 46 22.01 -9.49 -6.59
C HIS A 46 21.87 -8.29 -7.54
N GLY A 47 21.47 -7.12 -7.04
CA GLY A 47 21.26 -5.91 -7.83
C GLY A 47 20.07 -6.03 -8.80
N ARG A 48 19.13 -6.96 -8.56
CA ARG A 48 17.94 -7.18 -9.39
C ARG A 48 16.75 -6.41 -8.81
N SER A 49 16.21 -5.47 -9.59
CA SER A 49 15.03 -4.68 -9.19
C SER A 49 13.77 -5.18 -9.85
N VAL A 50 12.67 -5.16 -9.13
CA VAL A 50 11.33 -5.59 -9.55
C VAL A 50 10.31 -4.54 -9.15
N SER A 51 9.44 -4.13 -10.07
CA SER A 51 8.24 -3.35 -9.77
C SER A 51 7.19 -4.25 -9.11
N CYS A 52 6.57 -3.76 -8.04
CA CYS A 52 5.46 -4.42 -7.37
C CYS A 52 4.13 -3.67 -7.63
N ALA A 53 4.00 -2.98 -8.74
CA ALA A 53 2.78 -2.31 -9.15
C ALA A 53 2.24 -2.84 -10.47
N TRP A 54 0.92 -2.90 -10.58
CA TRP A 54 0.25 -3.15 -11.84
C TRP A 54 0.48 -1.98 -12.81
N GLU A 55 0.59 -2.32 -14.10
CA GLU A 55 0.54 -1.33 -15.16
C GLU A 55 -0.86 -0.71 -15.21
N VAL A 56 -0.90 0.62 -15.21
CA VAL A 56 -2.17 1.35 -15.28
C VAL A 56 -2.58 1.45 -16.73
N ALA A 57 -3.58 0.65 -17.12
CA ALA A 57 -4.23 0.84 -18.41
C ALA A 57 -4.96 2.18 -18.40
N VAL A 58 -4.60 3.07 -19.31
CA VAL A 58 -5.33 4.33 -19.53
C VAL A 58 -6.51 4.01 -20.44
N PRO A 59 -7.77 4.06 -19.96
CA PRO A 59 -8.94 3.82 -20.80
C PRO A 59 -8.98 4.74 -22.02
N GLU A 60 -9.54 4.27 -23.13
CA GLU A 60 -9.63 5.06 -24.38
C GLU A 60 -10.44 6.35 -24.20
N ASP A 61 -11.38 6.38 -23.26
CA ASP A 61 -12.25 7.51 -22.90
C ASP A 61 -11.60 8.46 -21.87
N MET A 62 -10.46 8.08 -21.28
CA MET A 62 -9.67 9.02 -20.50
C MET A 62 -9.19 10.12 -21.45
N GLU A 63 -9.63 11.36 -21.22
CA GLU A 63 -9.15 12.53 -21.96
C GLU A 63 -7.62 12.54 -21.91
N ARG A 64 -6.98 11.96 -22.90
CA ARG A 64 -5.61 12.34 -23.26
C ARG A 64 -5.71 13.76 -23.79
N SER A 65 -5.79 14.72 -22.87
CA SER A 65 -5.82 16.11 -23.27
C SER A 65 -4.49 16.42 -23.94
N THR A 66 -4.49 16.40 -25.26
CA THR A 66 -3.43 17.02 -26.06
C THR A 66 -3.53 18.54 -25.98
N THR A 67 -4.50 19.08 -25.23
CA THR A 67 -4.71 20.50 -25.02
C THR A 67 -3.84 20.98 -23.87
N THR A 68 -3.12 22.04 -24.15
CA THR A 68 -2.37 22.93 -23.24
C THR A 68 -2.48 22.56 -21.75
N CYS A 69 -1.37 22.13 -21.17
CA CYS A 69 -1.27 21.98 -19.72
C CYS A 69 -1.80 23.27 -19.05
N PRO A 70 -2.77 23.20 -18.12
CA PRO A 70 -3.19 24.39 -17.37
C PRO A 70 -2.02 25.08 -16.65
N CYS A 71 -0.99 24.30 -16.27
CA CYS A 71 0.26 24.85 -15.73
C CYS A 71 1.06 25.68 -16.73
N ALA A 72 0.85 25.52 -18.03
CA ALA A 72 1.51 26.37 -19.02
C ALA A 72 0.86 27.76 -19.09
N ALA A 73 -0.42 27.88 -18.72
CA ALA A 73 -1.11 29.17 -18.72
C ALA A 73 -0.55 30.17 -17.68
N ASP A 74 0.04 29.65 -16.60
CA ASP A 74 0.61 30.44 -15.51
C ASP A 74 2.13 30.72 -15.68
N MET A 75 2.73 30.20 -16.75
CA MET A 75 4.14 30.46 -17.04
C MET A 75 4.30 31.73 -17.88
N PRO A 76 5.24 32.63 -17.51
CA PRO A 76 5.58 33.77 -18.37
C PRO A 76 5.96 33.29 -19.78
N GLY A 77 5.28 33.78 -20.82
CA GLY A 77 5.51 33.38 -22.20
C GLY A 77 4.69 32.15 -22.65
N ALA A 78 3.77 31.67 -21.82
CA ALA A 78 2.94 30.50 -22.14
C ALA A 78 2.11 30.68 -23.44
N GLU A 79 1.74 31.92 -23.74
CA GLU A 79 1.03 32.27 -25.00
C GLU A 79 1.87 31.94 -26.24
N ASN A 80 3.19 31.80 -26.10
CA ASN A 80 4.11 31.46 -27.18
C ASN A 80 4.56 30.00 -27.16
N MET A 81 4.11 29.20 -26.19
CA MET A 81 4.46 27.78 -26.13
C MET A 81 3.70 27.01 -27.21
N PRO A 82 4.38 26.16 -27.95
CA PRO A 82 3.70 25.32 -28.93
C PRO A 82 2.77 24.33 -28.24
N VAL A 83 1.64 24.02 -28.89
CA VAL A 83 0.77 22.92 -28.46
C VAL A 83 1.54 21.60 -28.49
N PRO A 84 1.29 20.65 -27.55
CA PRO A 84 1.91 19.34 -27.63
C PRO A 84 1.75 18.70 -29.01
N GLY A 85 2.82 18.09 -29.51
CA GLY A 85 2.87 17.49 -30.82
C GLY A 85 4.16 17.83 -31.58
N PHE A 86 4.26 17.38 -32.82
CA PHE A 86 5.39 17.68 -33.68
C PHE A 86 5.16 18.96 -34.48
N HIS A 87 6.07 19.91 -34.38
CA HIS A 87 6.06 21.18 -35.09
C HIS A 87 7.14 21.16 -36.17
N ALA A 88 6.74 20.87 -37.41
CA ALA A 88 7.64 20.68 -38.55
C ALA A 88 8.50 21.91 -38.86
N ASP A 89 8.01 23.12 -38.62
CA ASP A 89 8.69 24.39 -38.80
C ASP A 89 9.79 24.62 -37.76
N ARG A 90 9.73 23.92 -36.63
CA ARG A 90 10.68 24.04 -35.50
C ARG A 90 11.60 22.84 -35.35
N ARG A 91 11.42 21.77 -36.13
CA ARG A 91 12.19 20.50 -36.06
C ARG A 91 12.15 19.78 -34.72
N TRP A 92 11.19 20.07 -33.85
CA TRP A 92 11.03 19.44 -32.55
C TRP A 92 9.55 19.35 -32.17
N GLY A 93 9.26 18.51 -31.21
CA GLY A 93 7.95 18.33 -30.62
C GLY A 93 8.07 17.77 -29.22
N PHE A 94 6.97 17.76 -28.49
CA PHE A 94 6.86 17.16 -27.16
C PHE A 94 5.47 16.58 -26.96
N SER A 95 5.38 15.64 -26.02
CA SER A 95 4.10 15.14 -25.50
C SER A 95 3.86 15.67 -24.10
N SER A 96 2.60 15.82 -23.73
CA SER A 96 2.17 16.22 -22.40
C SER A 96 0.88 15.48 -22.09
N GLU A 97 0.81 14.92 -20.89
CA GLU A 97 -0.32 14.12 -20.43
C GLU A 97 -0.93 14.73 -19.16
N ARG A 98 -2.25 14.66 -19.09
CA ARG A 98 -3.02 14.92 -17.87
C ARG A 98 -3.77 13.66 -17.51
N LEU A 99 -3.53 13.15 -16.29
CA LEU A 99 -4.21 12.00 -15.76
C LEU A 99 -5.10 12.41 -14.58
N GLY A 100 -6.37 12.01 -14.63
CA GLY A 100 -7.27 12.07 -13.49
C GLY A 100 -7.65 10.64 -13.09
N ILE A 101 -7.28 10.20 -11.89
CA ILE A 101 -7.53 8.85 -11.41
C ILE A 101 -8.11 8.87 -9.99
N THR A 102 -9.07 7.99 -9.72
CA THR A 102 -9.44 7.61 -8.35
C THR A 102 -8.61 6.38 -7.99
N PHE A 103 -7.65 6.52 -7.07
CA PHE A 103 -6.69 5.47 -6.77
C PHE A 103 -7.10 4.59 -5.59
N HIS A 104 -7.82 5.11 -4.60
CA HIS A 104 -8.43 4.27 -3.57
C HIS A 104 -9.47 3.35 -4.20
N GLY A 105 -9.34 2.08 -3.94
CA GLY A 105 -10.22 1.06 -4.51
C GLY A 105 -9.48 -0.22 -4.88
N ASN A 106 -9.99 -0.90 -5.88
CA ASN A 106 -9.65 -2.31 -6.10
C ASN A 106 -8.67 -2.58 -7.25
N THR A 107 -8.18 -1.57 -7.95
CA THR A 107 -7.44 -1.78 -9.22
C THR A 107 -6.04 -1.22 -9.24
N LEU A 108 -5.81 -0.10 -8.60
CA LEU A 108 -4.51 0.57 -8.62
C LEU A 108 -3.67 0.23 -7.41
N THR A 109 -2.38 0.03 -7.62
CA THR A 109 -1.42 -0.07 -6.52
C THR A 109 -1.28 1.30 -5.87
N HIS A 110 -1.59 1.38 -4.58
CA HIS A 110 -1.56 2.63 -3.83
C HIS A 110 -1.18 2.38 -2.37
N VAL A 111 -0.76 3.45 -1.71
CA VAL A 111 -0.50 3.45 -0.26
C VAL A 111 -1.56 4.29 0.43
N ASP A 112 -2.05 3.80 1.57
CA ASP A 112 -2.97 4.49 2.46
C ASP A 112 -2.24 5.01 3.69
N SER A 113 -2.48 6.29 4.00
CA SER A 113 -2.01 6.92 5.23
C SER A 113 -3.03 6.81 6.36
N PRO A 114 -2.65 7.04 7.63
CA PRO A 114 -3.54 6.83 8.77
C PRO A 114 -4.79 7.73 8.82
N CYS A 115 -4.91 8.72 7.94
CA CYS A 115 -6.11 9.53 7.82
C CYS A 115 -7.13 9.00 6.80
N HIS A 116 -6.87 7.81 6.19
CA HIS A 116 -7.76 7.26 5.17
C HIS A 116 -9.06 6.69 5.76
N ILE A 117 -8.99 6.07 6.93
CA ILE A 117 -10.14 5.44 7.60
C ILE A 117 -10.47 6.16 8.91
N PHE A 118 -11.78 6.21 9.21
CA PHE A 118 -12.32 6.72 10.46
C PHE A 118 -13.07 5.61 11.20
N TRP A 119 -12.93 5.58 12.52
CA TRP A 119 -13.71 4.70 13.40
C TRP A 119 -14.24 5.52 14.58
N ASP A 120 -15.53 5.42 14.84
CA ASP A 120 -16.23 6.22 15.87
C ASP A 120 -15.88 7.72 15.82
N GLY A 121 -15.82 8.28 14.61
CA GLY A 121 -15.51 9.69 14.39
C GLY A 121 -14.06 10.08 14.64
N THR A 122 -13.16 9.12 14.82
CA THR A 122 -11.73 9.35 15.05
C THR A 122 -10.86 8.66 14.03
N MET A 123 -9.66 9.16 13.85
CA MET A 123 -8.55 8.55 13.12
C MET A 123 -7.34 8.38 14.03
N TYR A 124 -6.21 7.93 13.48
CA TYR A 124 -4.99 7.68 14.24
C TYR A 124 -4.67 8.79 15.25
N ASN A 125 -4.16 8.38 16.42
CA ASN A 125 -3.79 9.24 17.53
C ASN A 125 -4.99 10.00 18.17
N GLY A 126 -6.22 9.45 18.00
CA GLY A 126 -7.45 10.01 18.56
C GLY A 126 -7.91 11.32 17.93
N ARG A 127 -7.40 11.66 16.75
CA ARG A 127 -7.76 12.90 16.05
C ARG A 127 -9.14 12.79 15.41
N SER A 128 -9.88 13.90 15.46
CA SER A 128 -11.23 13.95 14.88
C SER A 128 -11.21 13.81 13.35
N HIS A 129 -12.13 13.03 12.79
CA HIS A 129 -12.36 12.95 11.35
C HIS A 129 -12.66 14.32 10.71
N SER A 130 -13.13 15.30 11.49
CA SER A 130 -13.40 16.66 11.00
C SER A 130 -12.14 17.41 10.52
N LEU A 131 -10.94 16.88 10.79
CA LEU A 131 -9.69 17.38 10.21
C LEU A 131 -9.52 16.98 8.73
N VAL A 132 -10.40 16.14 8.20
CA VAL A 132 -10.46 15.80 6.77
C VAL A 132 -11.62 16.56 6.13
N ASP A 133 -11.30 17.48 5.25
CA ASP A 133 -12.24 18.32 4.53
C ASP A 133 -12.26 17.99 3.04
N ALA A 134 -13.45 17.96 2.43
CA ALA A 134 -13.60 17.55 1.03
C ALA A 134 -12.92 18.50 0.01
N ALA A 135 -12.70 19.76 0.38
CA ALA A 135 -12.11 20.76 -0.50
C ALA A 135 -10.60 20.93 -0.29
N THR A 136 -10.13 20.78 0.96
CA THR A 136 -8.72 21.03 1.33
C THR A 136 -7.95 19.77 1.67
N GLY A 137 -8.62 18.63 1.82
CA GLY A 137 -8.03 17.36 2.22
C GLY A 137 -7.79 17.27 3.73
N SER A 138 -6.90 16.38 4.14
CA SER A 138 -6.57 16.15 5.54
C SER A 138 -5.53 17.15 6.06
N ALA A 139 -5.83 17.72 7.21
CA ALA A 139 -4.88 18.53 7.97
C ALA A 139 -4.04 17.68 8.95
N TRP A 140 -4.22 16.35 8.98
CA TRP A 140 -3.56 15.43 9.90
C TRP A 140 -3.25 14.10 9.23
N ALA A 141 -2.08 13.54 9.50
CA ALA A 141 -1.61 12.21 9.05
C ALA A 141 -1.84 11.93 7.55
N ALA A 142 -1.78 12.99 6.73
CA ALA A 142 -1.85 12.88 5.28
C ALA A 142 -0.62 12.15 4.72
N VAL A 143 -0.70 11.70 3.47
CA VAL A 143 0.39 10.97 2.81
C VAL A 143 1.73 11.71 2.83
N THR A 144 1.69 13.05 2.95
CA THR A 144 2.87 13.90 3.08
C THR A 144 3.65 13.71 4.38
N ALA A 145 3.09 13.04 5.40
CA ALA A 145 3.86 12.59 6.56
C ALA A 145 5.02 11.66 6.13
N ALA A 146 4.81 10.83 5.11
CA ALA A 146 5.84 9.98 4.51
C ALA A 146 6.63 10.65 3.36
N ALA A 147 6.82 11.98 3.41
CA ALA A 147 7.45 12.77 2.33
C ALA A 147 8.88 12.33 1.96
N ASN A 148 9.59 11.68 2.87
CA ASN A 148 10.93 11.15 2.64
C ASN A 148 10.93 9.74 2.02
N GLY A 149 9.76 9.21 1.69
CA GLY A 149 9.57 7.84 1.24
C GLY A 149 9.58 6.81 2.38
N ILE A 150 9.01 5.65 2.11
CA ILE A 150 9.03 4.49 3.00
C ILE A 150 10.13 3.56 2.47
N ILE A 151 11.30 3.61 3.08
CA ILE A 151 12.49 2.85 2.69
C ILE A 151 12.83 1.90 3.83
N THR A 152 12.62 0.60 3.60
CA THR A 152 12.84 -0.42 4.63
C THR A 152 13.14 -1.78 4.02
N ARG A 153 13.36 -2.79 4.87
CA ARG A 153 13.42 -4.16 4.44
C ARG A 153 12.00 -4.66 4.14
N GLY A 154 11.75 -5.09 2.90
CA GLY A 154 10.56 -5.83 2.52
C GLY A 154 10.75 -7.31 2.80
N VAL A 155 9.71 -7.96 3.30
CA VAL A 155 9.61 -9.41 3.44
C VAL A 155 8.39 -9.88 2.68
N LEU A 156 8.58 -10.73 1.66
CA LEU A 156 7.48 -11.35 0.93
C LEU A 156 7.08 -12.65 1.61
N LEU A 157 5.85 -12.74 2.07
CA LEU A 157 5.21 -13.98 2.52
C LEU A 157 4.31 -14.52 1.41
N ASP A 158 4.80 -15.53 0.68
CA ASP A 158 4.08 -16.16 -0.44
C ASP A 158 3.17 -17.27 0.10
N ILE A 159 1.95 -16.89 0.50
CA ILE A 159 0.99 -17.81 1.12
C ILE A 159 0.46 -18.84 0.11
N ALA A 160 0.23 -18.44 -1.13
CA ALA A 160 -0.20 -19.38 -2.16
C ALA A 160 0.83 -20.51 -2.32
N ARG A 161 2.12 -20.18 -2.38
CA ARG A 161 3.20 -21.17 -2.40
C ARG A 161 3.29 -21.98 -1.12
N ALA A 162 3.11 -21.35 0.05
CA ALA A 162 3.15 -22.04 1.35
C ALA A 162 2.01 -23.05 1.50
N ARG A 163 0.86 -22.82 0.87
CA ARG A 163 -0.29 -23.72 0.82
C ARG A 163 -0.26 -24.69 -0.38
N ASP A 164 0.81 -24.65 -1.21
CA ASP A 164 0.96 -25.47 -2.43
C ASP A 164 -0.21 -25.30 -3.43
N VAL A 165 -0.72 -24.05 -3.56
CA VAL A 165 -1.78 -23.68 -4.51
C VAL A 165 -1.33 -22.52 -5.41
N PRO A 166 -1.90 -22.38 -6.63
CA PRO A 166 -1.54 -21.26 -7.51
C PRO A 166 -2.02 -19.92 -7.00
N TRP A 167 -3.16 -19.88 -6.32
CA TRP A 167 -3.78 -18.72 -5.66
C TRP A 167 -4.74 -19.16 -4.56
N LEU A 168 -5.10 -18.25 -3.67
CA LEU A 168 -6.19 -18.44 -2.71
C LEU A 168 -7.50 -18.08 -3.37
N GLU A 169 -8.55 -18.89 -3.09
CA GLU A 169 -9.88 -18.61 -3.62
C GLU A 169 -10.54 -17.40 -2.93
N PRO A 170 -11.47 -16.69 -3.59
CA PRO A 170 -12.22 -15.60 -2.98
C PRO A 170 -12.84 -16.03 -1.64
N GLY A 171 -12.73 -15.20 -0.62
CA GLY A 171 -13.20 -15.48 0.73
C GLY A 171 -12.23 -16.31 1.59
N GLN A 172 -11.10 -16.74 1.04
CA GLN A 172 -10.09 -17.42 1.85
C GLN A 172 -9.21 -16.41 2.60
N GLY A 173 -9.31 -16.45 3.94
CA GLY A 173 -8.46 -15.65 4.82
C GLY A 173 -7.08 -16.26 5.00
N VAL A 174 -6.11 -15.38 5.26
CA VAL A 174 -4.76 -15.72 5.74
C VAL A 174 -4.71 -15.53 7.25
N PHE A 175 -4.22 -16.52 7.96
CA PHE A 175 -4.19 -16.60 9.42
C PHE A 175 -2.74 -16.57 9.94
N PRO A 176 -2.51 -16.31 11.24
CA PRO A 176 -1.15 -16.28 11.81
C PRO A 176 -0.32 -17.53 11.52
N ASP A 177 -0.94 -18.72 11.58
CA ASP A 177 -0.26 -19.99 11.29
C ASP A 177 0.26 -20.05 9.84
N ASP A 178 -0.45 -19.44 8.89
CA ASP A 178 0.00 -19.33 7.50
C ASP A 178 1.25 -18.45 7.37
N LEU A 179 1.28 -17.34 8.12
CA LEU A 179 2.43 -16.43 8.13
C LEU A 179 3.67 -17.13 8.69
N GLU A 180 3.52 -17.85 9.79
CA GLU A 180 4.60 -18.62 10.42
C GLU A 180 5.07 -19.78 9.54
N GLU A 181 4.15 -20.46 8.86
CA GLU A 181 4.49 -21.52 7.89
C GLU A 181 5.22 -20.94 6.67
N ALA A 182 4.80 -19.77 6.18
CA ALA A 182 5.52 -19.09 5.10
C ALA A 182 6.93 -18.67 5.55
N GLU A 183 7.08 -18.05 6.72
CA GLU A 183 8.39 -17.73 7.32
C GLU A 183 9.30 -18.97 7.36
N ARG A 184 8.75 -20.09 7.84
CA ARG A 184 9.50 -21.35 8.00
C ARG A 184 9.92 -21.94 6.66
N ARG A 185 9.00 -22.03 5.68
CA ARG A 185 9.29 -22.59 4.35
C ARG A 185 10.27 -21.73 3.55
N GLN A 186 10.16 -20.43 3.71
CA GLN A 186 10.98 -19.45 2.99
C GLN A 186 12.33 -19.16 3.69
N GLY A 187 12.50 -19.60 4.93
CA GLY A 187 13.72 -19.34 5.72
C GLY A 187 13.92 -17.85 6.02
N VAL A 188 12.83 -17.10 6.13
CA VAL A 188 12.83 -15.66 6.43
C VAL A 188 12.09 -15.43 7.75
N ARG A 189 12.38 -14.32 8.43
CA ARG A 189 11.64 -13.90 9.62
C ARG A 189 11.36 -12.40 9.56
N VAL A 190 10.12 -12.05 9.84
CA VAL A 190 9.66 -10.65 9.98
C VAL A 190 10.19 -10.07 11.29
N ARG A 191 10.67 -8.83 11.24
CA ARG A 191 11.30 -8.09 12.33
C ARG A 191 10.71 -6.70 12.44
N SER A 192 10.97 -6.04 13.56
CA SER A 192 10.58 -4.65 13.76
C SER A 192 11.11 -3.74 12.63
N GLY A 193 10.22 -2.88 12.13
CA GLY A 193 10.50 -1.95 11.04
C GLY A 193 10.40 -2.54 9.62
N ASP A 194 10.12 -3.83 9.48
CA ASP A 194 9.91 -4.45 8.16
C ASP A 194 8.59 -4.00 7.52
N ALA A 195 8.57 -4.02 6.20
CA ALA A 195 7.35 -4.08 5.41
C ALA A 195 7.02 -5.53 5.06
N VAL A 196 5.81 -5.99 5.36
CA VAL A 196 5.36 -7.35 5.06
C VAL A 196 4.45 -7.33 3.83
N LEU A 197 4.90 -7.96 2.74
CA LEU A 197 4.11 -8.11 1.53
C LEU A 197 3.50 -9.52 1.47
N LEU A 198 2.18 -9.58 1.46
CA LEU A 198 1.39 -10.81 1.43
C LEU A 198 1.01 -11.16 -0.01
N ARG A 199 1.47 -12.29 -0.53
CA ARG A 199 1.02 -12.79 -1.81
C ARG A 199 -0.02 -13.89 -1.62
N THR A 200 -1.24 -13.60 -2.04
CA THR A 200 -2.33 -14.57 -2.12
C THR A 200 -2.38 -15.26 -3.50
N GLY A 201 -1.78 -14.66 -4.52
CA GLY A 201 -1.90 -15.04 -5.93
C GLY A 201 -3.25 -14.65 -6.53
N TYR A 202 -4.24 -14.31 -5.71
CA TYR A 202 -5.58 -13.88 -6.17
C TYR A 202 -5.55 -12.52 -6.86
N GLY A 203 -4.61 -11.64 -6.52
CA GLY A 203 -4.45 -10.34 -7.18
C GLY A 203 -4.34 -10.44 -8.69
N ARG A 204 -3.58 -11.42 -9.20
CA ARG A 204 -3.48 -11.70 -10.65
C ARG A 204 -4.83 -12.13 -11.24
N VAL A 205 -5.55 -13.03 -10.58
CA VAL A 205 -6.87 -13.52 -11.04
C VAL A 205 -7.84 -12.35 -11.15
N ARG A 206 -7.86 -11.51 -10.12
CA ARG A 206 -8.71 -10.33 -10.03
C ARG A 206 -8.35 -9.28 -11.08
N HIS A 207 -7.08 -8.98 -11.27
CA HIS A 207 -6.63 -8.01 -12.28
C HIS A 207 -7.04 -8.45 -13.69
N GLN A 208 -6.97 -9.77 -13.99
CA GLN A 208 -7.43 -10.31 -15.27
C GLN A 208 -8.96 -10.28 -15.43
N ALA A 209 -9.71 -10.41 -14.34
CA ALA A 209 -11.17 -10.34 -14.36
C ALA A 209 -11.73 -8.91 -14.44
N GLY A 210 -10.92 -7.91 -14.16
CA GLY A 210 -11.32 -6.51 -14.11
C GLY A 210 -12.39 -6.24 -13.04
N GLU A 211 -13.26 -5.25 -13.27
CA GLU A 211 -14.33 -4.86 -12.32
C GLU A 211 -15.35 -5.97 -12.03
N ALA A 212 -15.40 -7.02 -12.85
CA ALA A 212 -16.31 -8.14 -12.66
C ALA A 212 -15.98 -9.03 -11.46
N SER A 213 -14.85 -8.81 -10.77
CA SER A 213 -14.40 -9.64 -9.65
C SER A 213 -15.28 -9.56 -8.38
N GLY A 214 -16.19 -8.59 -8.30
CA GLY A 214 -17.05 -8.40 -7.12
C GLY A 214 -16.32 -7.98 -5.86
N PHE A 215 -17.02 -8.03 -4.72
CA PHE A 215 -16.49 -7.64 -3.40
C PHE A 215 -15.88 -8.80 -2.61
N THR A 216 -15.91 -10.02 -3.15
CA THR A 216 -15.34 -11.21 -2.49
C THR A 216 -13.88 -11.38 -2.89
N GLN A 217 -12.98 -11.50 -1.91
CA GLN A 217 -11.55 -11.61 -2.16
C GLN A 217 -10.80 -12.39 -1.08
N ALA A 218 -9.64 -12.96 -1.43
CA ALA A 218 -8.67 -13.45 -0.47
C ALA A 218 -7.92 -12.29 0.18
N GLY A 219 -7.41 -12.47 1.39
CA GLY A 219 -6.64 -11.43 2.07
C GLY A 219 -6.33 -11.76 3.52
N TRP A 220 -5.83 -10.78 4.24
CA TRP A 220 -5.56 -10.87 5.67
C TRP A 220 -6.84 -11.10 6.46
N HIS A 221 -6.82 -12.04 7.38
CA HIS A 221 -7.85 -12.15 8.40
C HIS A 221 -7.47 -11.29 9.62
N ALA A 222 -8.48 -10.70 10.30
CA ALA A 222 -8.26 -9.83 11.46
C ALA A 222 -7.39 -10.46 12.58
N SER A 223 -7.37 -11.79 12.68
CA SER A 223 -6.50 -12.50 13.64
C SER A 223 -5.01 -12.27 13.43
N CYS A 224 -4.59 -11.75 12.28
CA CYS A 224 -3.19 -11.42 12.03
C CYS A 224 -2.76 -10.10 12.68
N LEU A 225 -3.70 -9.23 13.07
CA LEU A 225 -3.38 -7.91 13.63
C LEU A 225 -2.51 -7.97 14.88
N PRO A 226 -2.78 -8.83 15.89
CA PRO A 226 -1.87 -9.00 17.03
C PRO A 226 -0.47 -9.46 16.61
N TRP A 227 -0.38 -10.37 15.63
CA TRP A 227 0.90 -10.88 15.13
C TRP A 227 1.75 -9.75 14.49
N LEU A 228 1.10 -8.84 13.74
CA LEU A 228 1.74 -7.68 13.13
C LEU A 228 2.18 -6.66 14.18
N HIS A 229 1.32 -6.40 15.17
CA HIS A 229 1.59 -5.48 16.27
C HIS A 229 2.76 -5.94 17.13
N ASP A 230 2.78 -7.21 17.53
CA ASP A 230 3.83 -7.80 18.39
C ASP A 230 5.21 -7.81 17.72
N ARG A 231 5.26 -7.73 16.39
CA ARG A 231 6.49 -7.68 15.62
C ARG A 231 6.90 -6.27 15.20
N ASP A 232 6.16 -5.24 15.63
CA ASP A 232 6.43 -3.85 15.26
C ASP A 232 6.55 -3.66 13.74
N VAL A 233 5.66 -4.28 12.98
CA VAL A 233 5.64 -4.16 11.51
C VAL A 233 5.37 -2.70 11.12
N ALA A 234 6.17 -2.17 10.20
CA ALA A 234 6.07 -0.76 9.81
C ALA A 234 5.04 -0.49 8.69
N LEU A 235 4.86 -1.45 7.78
CA LEU A 235 3.96 -1.37 6.64
C LEU A 235 3.47 -2.77 6.30
N ILE A 236 2.22 -2.92 5.94
CA ILE A 236 1.75 -4.15 5.29
C ILE A 236 1.32 -3.87 3.86
N GLY A 237 1.51 -4.86 3.00
CA GLY A 237 1.04 -4.83 1.63
C GLY A 237 0.40 -6.15 1.25
N ALA A 238 -0.44 -6.13 0.22
CA ALA A 238 -1.00 -7.33 -0.36
C ALA A 238 -1.26 -7.16 -1.86
N ASP A 239 -1.41 -8.29 -2.56
CA ASP A 239 -1.85 -8.32 -3.95
C ASP A 239 -3.38 -8.13 -4.09
N THR A 240 -4.05 -7.79 -2.98
CA THR A 240 -5.47 -7.43 -2.86
C THR A 240 -5.61 -6.23 -1.93
N PRO A 241 -6.82 -5.62 -1.79
CA PRO A 241 -7.06 -4.58 -0.77
C PRO A 241 -7.12 -5.21 0.63
N GLN A 242 -6.02 -5.61 1.17
CA GLN A 242 -5.74 -6.20 2.48
C GLN A 242 -6.77 -7.24 2.98
N ASP A 243 -7.97 -6.80 3.36
CA ASP A 243 -8.96 -7.62 4.07
C ASP A 243 -9.47 -8.80 3.25
N VAL A 244 -9.57 -9.97 3.85
CA VAL A 244 -10.41 -11.03 3.31
C VAL A 244 -11.86 -10.56 3.28
N GLN A 245 -12.57 -10.81 2.16
CA GLN A 245 -13.98 -10.47 2.03
C GLN A 245 -14.80 -11.69 1.58
N PRO A 246 -15.90 -11.97 2.29
CA PRO A 246 -16.41 -11.26 3.48
C PRO A 246 -15.52 -11.43 4.71
N SER A 247 -15.44 -10.38 5.56
CA SER A 247 -14.59 -10.39 6.75
C SER A 247 -15.04 -11.37 7.83
N GLY A 248 -16.32 -11.72 7.83
CA GLY A 248 -16.96 -12.54 8.86
C GLY A 248 -17.44 -11.76 10.09
N TYR A 249 -17.30 -10.42 10.09
CA TYR A 249 -17.75 -9.54 11.18
C TYR A 249 -18.81 -8.58 10.70
N GLU A 250 -19.95 -8.52 11.41
CA GLU A 250 -21.12 -7.73 11.00
C GLU A 250 -20.86 -6.22 11.14
N ASP A 251 -20.26 -5.81 12.28
CA ASP A 251 -20.08 -4.40 12.61
C ASP A 251 -18.76 -3.81 12.06
N VAL A 252 -17.84 -4.64 11.57
CA VAL A 252 -16.53 -4.18 11.04
C VAL A 252 -16.30 -4.78 9.65
N LEU A 253 -16.71 -4.06 8.63
CA LEU A 253 -16.63 -4.53 7.25
C LEU A 253 -15.18 -4.81 6.79
N MET A 254 -14.22 -3.97 7.17
CA MET A 254 -12.82 -4.04 6.81
C MET A 254 -11.95 -3.92 8.07
N PRO A 255 -11.90 -4.98 8.91
CA PRO A 255 -11.23 -4.92 10.20
C PRO A 255 -9.72 -4.69 10.11
N VAL A 256 -9.07 -5.21 9.06
CA VAL A 256 -7.63 -5.00 8.86
C VAL A 256 -7.35 -3.54 8.53
N HIS A 257 -8.09 -2.93 7.59
CA HIS A 257 -7.98 -1.50 7.32
C HIS A 257 -8.27 -0.66 8.56
N ALA A 258 -9.41 -0.90 9.20
CA ALA A 258 -9.88 -0.03 10.28
C ALA A 258 -8.94 -0.06 11.49
N VAL A 259 -8.57 -1.24 11.98
CA VAL A 259 -7.68 -1.36 13.14
C VAL A 259 -6.26 -0.92 12.80
N SER A 260 -5.73 -1.32 11.62
CA SER A 260 -4.38 -0.91 11.20
C SER A 260 -4.23 0.61 11.14
N LEU A 261 -5.08 1.27 10.37
CA LEU A 261 -4.94 2.72 10.14
C LEU A 261 -5.32 3.53 11.38
N VAL A 262 -6.44 3.19 12.05
CA VAL A 262 -6.97 4.00 13.15
C VAL A 262 -6.27 3.72 14.47
N ALA A 263 -6.17 2.46 14.89
CA ALA A 263 -5.59 2.12 16.18
C ALA A 263 -4.06 2.04 16.14
N MET A 264 -3.52 1.28 15.18
CA MET A 264 -2.09 1.00 15.12
C MET A 264 -1.30 2.13 14.45
N GLY A 265 -1.91 2.95 13.59
CA GLY A 265 -1.19 3.86 12.69
C GLY A 265 -0.32 3.06 11.69
N LEU A 266 -0.73 1.85 11.35
CA LEU A 266 -0.04 0.96 10.42
C LEU A 266 -0.50 1.27 8.99
N TRP A 267 0.44 1.71 8.15
CA TRP A 267 0.20 2.06 6.76
C TRP A 267 -0.06 0.83 5.90
N LEU A 268 -0.91 0.99 4.88
CA LEU A 268 -1.33 -0.09 3.99
C LEU A 268 -0.84 0.16 2.56
N LEU A 269 -0.45 -0.90 1.88
CA LEU A 269 -0.02 -0.89 0.48
C LEU A 269 -0.89 -1.87 -0.31
N ASP A 270 -1.91 -1.34 -0.96
CA ASP A 270 -2.98 -2.11 -1.59
C ASP A 270 -2.68 -2.48 -3.04
N ASN A 271 -3.24 -3.61 -3.46
CA ASN A 271 -3.26 -4.05 -4.85
C ASN A 271 -1.87 -4.13 -5.50
N CYS A 272 -0.90 -4.68 -4.83
CA CYS A 272 0.43 -4.90 -5.40
C CYS A 272 0.41 -5.96 -6.51
N ASP A 273 1.26 -5.81 -7.52
CA ASP A 273 1.67 -6.94 -8.38
C ASP A 273 2.87 -7.65 -7.75
N LEU A 274 2.61 -8.77 -7.11
CA LEU A 274 3.64 -9.56 -6.43
C LEU A 274 4.11 -10.78 -7.23
N GLU A 275 3.61 -11.00 -8.45
CA GLU A 275 3.91 -12.20 -9.24
C GLU A 275 5.40 -12.27 -9.65
N VAL A 276 5.93 -11.19 -10.23
CA VAL A 276 7.34 -11.13 -10.63
C VAL A 276 8.25 -11.09 -9.40
N CYS A 277 7.83 -10.41 -8.33
CA CYS A 277 8.57 -10.39 -7.06
C CYS A 277 8.69 -11.80 -6.46
N ALA A 278 7.60 -12.56 -6.41
CA ALA A 278 7.59 -13.93 -5.88
C ALA A 278 8.43 -14.89 -6.73
N THR A 279 8.34 -14.78 -8.05
CA THR A 279 9.15 -15.59 -8.96
C THR A 279 10.64 -15.28 -8.77
N THR A 280 11.00 -14.00 -8.70
CA THR A 280 12.38 -13.57 -8.47
C THR A 280 12.90 -14.03 -7.12
N ALA A 281 12.12 -13.87 -6.05
CA ALA A 281 12.48 -14.33 -4.71
C ALA A 281 12.75 -15.85 -4.68
N ALA A 282 11.91 -16.63 -5.36
CA ALA A 282 12.06 -18.08 -5.44
C ALA A 282 13.30 -18.49 -6.27
N GLU A 283 13.59 -17.83 -7.39
CA GLU A 283 14.78 -18.06 -8.21
C GLU A 283 16.06 -17.79 -7.44
N LEU A 284 16.07 -16.72 -6.63
CA LEU A 284 17.24 -16.30 -5.85
C LEU A 284 17.33 -17.02 -4.50
N GLY A 285 16.27 -17.69 -4.06
CA GLY A 285 16.19 -18.25 -2.70
C GLY A 285 16.25 -17.17 -1.62
N GLN A 286 15.81 -15.95 -1.95
CA GLN A 286 15.85 -14.79 -1.08
C GLN A 286 14.47 -14.12 -1.01
N TRP A 287 13.88 -14.06 0.19
CA TRP A 287 12.52 -13.58 0.41
C TRP A 287 12.47 -12.25 1.15
N ASP A 288 13.63 -11.66 1.39
CA ASP A 288 13.79 -10.30 1.89
C ASP A 288 14.55 -9.45 0.86
N PHE A 289 14.25 -8.17 0.82
CA PHE A 289 14.81 -7.24 -0.15
C PHE A 289 14.77 -5.81 0.37
N HIS A 290 15.51 -4.92 -0.26
CA HIS A 290 15.33 -3.48 -0.06
C HIS A 290 14.02 -3.07 -0.75
N LEU A 291 13.07 -2.55 0.02
CA LEU A 291 11.82 -1.99 -0.48
C LEU A 291 11.86 -0.47 -0.46
N ALA A 292 11.50 0.13 -1.59
CA ALA A 292 11.31 1.56 -1.72
C ALA A 292 9.88 1.86 -2.17
N VAL A 293 9.12 2.58 -1.34
CA VAL A 293 7.79 3.12 -1.66
C VAL A 293 7.87 4.63 -1.55
N ALA A 294 7.66 5.34 -2.64
CA ALA A 294 7.76 6.78 -2.71
C ALA A 294 6.41 7.42 -3.07
N PRO A 295 5.59 7.78 -2.07
CA PRO A 295 4.33 8.45 -2.33
C PRO A 295 4.53 9.78 -3.04
N VAL A 296 3.63 10.10 -3.98
CA VAL A 296 3.59 11.44 -4.56
C VAL A 296 3.15 12.41 -3.46
N ARG A 297 3.85 13.54 -3.35
CA ARG A 297 3.64 14.50 -2.25
C ARG A 297 2.39 15.37 -2.49
N PHE A 298 1.23 14.75 -2.65
CA PHE A 298 -0.04 15.46 -2.71
C PHE A 298 -0.42 15.97 -1.32
N ALA A 299 -0.52 17.28 -1.16
CA ALA A 299 -0.90 17.86 0.11
C ALA A 299 -2.33 17.49 0.50
N GLY A 300 -2.51 17.03 1.73
CA GLY A 300 -3.82 16.72 2.29
C GLY A 300 -4.50 15.44 1.75
N THR A 301 -3.82 14.62 0.93
CA THR A 301 -4.42 13.36 0.48
C THR A 301 -4.20 12.25 1.49
N SER A 302 -5.19 11.36 1.58
CA SER A 302 -5.18 10.20 2.47
C SER A 302 -4.39 9.00 1.92
N GLY A 303 -3.76 9.16 0.76
CA GLY A 303 -2.97 8.15 0.12
C GLY A 303 -2.34 8.65 -1.18
N SER A 304 -1.69 7.74 -1.90
CA SER A 304 -1.04 8.03 -3.18
C SER A 304 -0.95 6.77 -4.03
N PRO A 305 -1.18 6.86 -5.36
CA PRO A 305 -0.69 5.81 -6.24
C PRO A 305 0.83 5.73 -6.12
N VAL A 306 1.35 4.51 -6.15
CA VAL A 306 2.78 4.25 -5.98
C VAL A 306 3.23 3.12 -6.90
N ASN A 307 4.52 3.10 -7.20
CA ASN A 307 5.21 1.96 -7.77
C ASN A 307 6.25 1.47 -6.76
N PRO A 308 5.91 0.50 -5.90
CA PRO A 308 6.88 -0.06 -4.96
C PRO A 308 7.96 -0.83 -5.72
N ILE A 309 9.23 -0.60 -5.37
CA ILE A 309 10.35 -1.28 -5.98
C ILE A 309 11.03 -2.19 -4.96
N ALA A 310 11.05 -3.49 -5.26
CA ALA A 310 11.83 -4.49 -4.55
C ALA A 310 13.20 -4.64 -5.21
N THR A 311 14.29 -4.52 -4.45
CA THR A 311 15.66 -4.73 -4.96
C THR A 311 16.34 -5.82 -4.14
N PHE A 312 16.71 -6.90 -4.80
CA PHE A 312 17.36 -8.09 -4.25
C PHE A 312 18.87 -8.03 -4.30
#